data_260c758aa20248578ad1fab07b93f015
#
_entry.id   260c758aa20248578ad1fab07b93f015
#
_cell.length_a   1.000
_cell.length_b   1.000
_cell.length_c   1.000
_cell.angle_alpha   90.00
_cell.angle_beta   90.00
_cell.angle_gamma   90.00
#
_symmetry.space_group_name_H-M   'P 1'
#
loop_
_entity.id
_entity.type
_entity.pdbx_description
1 polymer ?
#
loop_
_entity_poly.entity_id
_entity_poly.type
_entity_poly.pdbx_seq_one_letter_code
_entity_poly.pdbx_strand_id
1 'polypeptide(L)'
;MAYNIDRSRLEKEVRVETYRASGPGGQHRNVTESAVRLTHIPSGVVVVSADSRSQHQNKQTAFERLTRRLIALNTVPARRIPTRRSRAAKERALAEKKKRQETKDRRKPINAEEP
;
A
#
# COMPACT_ATOMS: atom_id res chain seq x y z
N MET A 1 9.97 -17.90 0.00
CA MET A 1 10.40 -18.18 1.39
C MET A 1 9.73 -17.22 2.35
N ALA A 2 9.19 -17.76 3.42
CA ALA A 2 8.62 -16.95 4.48
C ALA A 2 9.72 -16.48 5.45
N TYR A 3 9.71 -15.21 5.79
CA TYR A 3 10.63 -14.66 6.79
C TYR A 3 10.09 -14.93 8.20
N ASN A 4 10.98 -15.15 9.13
CA ASN A 4 10.58 -15.39 10.51
C ASN A 4 10.15 -14.08 11.16
N ILE A 5 9.03 -14.09 11.84
CA ILE A 5 8.46 -12.90 12.53
C ILE A 5 8.64 -12.95 14.04
N ASP A 6 9.27 -14.02 14.56
CA ASP A 6 9.52 -14.15 15.98
C ASP A 6 10.52 -13.09 16.44
N ARG A 7 10.17 -12.35 17.50
CA ARG A 7 10.96 -11.24 18.02
C ARG A 7 12.39 -11.67 18.38
N SER A 8 12.56 -12.81 19.00
CA SER A 8 13.87 -13.30 19.41
C SER A 8 14.80 -13.56 18.22
N ARG A 9 14.26 -14.06 17.11
CA ARG A 9 15.01 -14.25 15.88
C ARG A 9 15.25 -12.95 15.12
N LEU A 10 14.26 -12.07 15.11
CA LEU A 10 14.40 -10.77 14.48
C LEU A 10 15.53 -9.95 15.09
N GLU A 11 15.69 -10.01 16.40
CA GLU A 11 16.78 -9.32 17.10
C GLU A 11 18.17 -9.78 16.62
N LYS A 12 18.29 -11.04 16.22
CA LYS A 12 19.54 -11.61 15.69
C LYS A 12 19.76 -11.30 14.23
N GLU A 13 18.70 -11.15 13.46
CA GLU A 13 18.73 -10.94 12.00
C GLU A 13 18.73 -9.46 11.61
N VAL A 14 18.51 -8.57 12.57
CA VAL A 14 18.34 -7.15 12.33
C VAL A 14 19.58 -6.39 12.77
N ARG A 15 20.01 -5.47 11.90
CA ARG A 15 21.03 -4.49 12.26
C ARG A 15 20.33 -3.26 12.81
N VAL A 16 20.67 -2.89 14.04
CA VAL A 16 20.10 -1.72 14.73
C VAL A 16 21.07 -0.56 14.62
N GLU A 17 20.61 0.55 14.11
CA GLU A 17 21.37 1.80 14.04
C GLU A 17 20.58 2.90 14.75
N THR A 18 21.27 3.69 15.53
CA THR A 18 20.68 4.87 16.15
C THR A 18 21.30 6.11 15.54
N TYR A 19 20.51 7.17 15.40
CA TYR A 19 20.97 8.41 14.79
C TYR A 19 20.15 9.59 15.29
N ARG A 20 20.60 10.79 14.94
CA ARG A 20 19.86 12.02 15.22
C ARG A 20 18.91 12.30 14.09
N ALA A 21 17.62 12.46 14.40
CA ALA A 21 16.64 12.81 13.40
C ALA A 21 16.85 14.23 12.92
N SER A 22 16.84 14.44 11.60
CA SER A 22 16.87 15.77 11.01
C SER A 22 15.46 16.37 10.99
N GLY A 23 15.37 17.68 11.02
CA GLY A 23 14.12 18.42 10.88
C GLY A 23 13.82 19.38 12.03
N PRO A 24 12.71 20.11 11.96
CA PRO A 24 12.31 21.04 13.01
C PRO A 24 12.03 20.28 14.30
N GLY A 25 12.61 20.72 15.38
CA GLY A 25 12.43 20.13 16.69
C GLY A 25 13.27 20.86 17.71
N GLY A 26 12.98 20.64 18.99
CA GLY A 26 13.71 21.26 20.07
C GLY A 26 15.13 20.72 20.23
N GLN A 27 15.84 21.25 21.20
CA GLN A 27 17.22 20.91 21.49
C GLN A 27 17.44 19.40 21.70
N HIS A 28 16.47 18.71 22.30
CA HIS A 28 16.52 17.26 22.53
C HIS A 28 16.67 16.48 21.20
N ARG A 29 15.92 16.88 20.18
CA ARG A 29 15.95 16.22 18.89
C ARG A 29 17.30 16.38 18.17
N ASN A 30 17.96 17.52 18.36
CA ASN A 30 19.24 17.83 17.73
C ASN A 30 20.44 17.24 18.44
N VAL A 31 20.32 16.93 19.74
CA VAL A 31 21.43 16.49 20.59
C VAL A 31 21.38 14.99 20.88
N THR A 32 20.19 14.42 21.01
CA THR A 32 20.00 13.02 21.40
C THR A 32 19.73 12.12 20.22
N GLU A 33 20.48 11.01 20.12
CA GLU A 33 20.27 9.98 19.11
C GLU A 33 19.08 9.08 19.50
N SER A 34 17.87 9.60 19.37
CA SER A 34 16.65 8.85 19.69
C SER A 34 16.05 8.10 18.51
N ALA A 35 16.36 8.50 17.27
CA ALA A 35 15.89 7.82 16.08
C ALA A 35 16.56 6.47 15.89
N VAL A 36 15.76 5.48 15.48
CA VAL A 36 16.21 4.10 15.30
C VAL A 36 15.96 3.64 13.87
N ARG A 37 16.95 3.04 13.26
CA ARG A 37 16.84 2.39 11.95
C ARG A 37 17.11 0.90 12.14
N LEU A 38 16.19 0.08 11.66
CA LEU A 38 16.35 -1.37 11.63
C LEU A 38 16.52 -1.84 10.19
N THR A 39 17.55 -2.62 9.94
CA THR A 39 17.77 -3.26 8.65
C THR A 39 17.66 -4.76 8.83
N HIS A 40 16.65 -5.37 8.24
CA HIS A 40 16.47 -6.83 8.27
C HIS A 40 17.32 -7.43 7.15
N ILE A 41 18.44 -8.04 7.51
CA ILE A 41 19.43 -8.53 6.56
C ILE A 41 18.88 -9.54 5.56
N PRO A 42 18.11 -10.57 5.97
CA PRO A 42 17.59 -11.57 5.03
C PRO A 42 16.65 -11.01 3.96
N SER A 43 15.78 -10.06 4.30
CA SER A 43 14.80 -9.48 3.37
C SER A 43 15.26 -8.16 2.74
N GLY A 44 16.23 -7.50 3.35
CA GLY A 44 16.66 -6.17 2.93
C GLY A 44 15.70 -5.05 3.32
N VAL A 45 14.66 -5.34 4.10
CA VAL A 45 13.71 -4.32 4.54
C VAL A 45 14.33 -3.38 5.56
N VAL A 46 14.16 -2.09 5.34
CA VAL A 46 14.64 -1.03 6.24
C VAL A 46 13.43 -0.33 6.85
N VAL A 47 13.45 -0.18 8.16
CA VAL A 47 12.40 0.51 8.93
C VAL A 47 13.03 1.58 9.80
N VAL A 48 12.40 2.73 9.84
CA VAL A 48 12.87 3.87 10.64
C VAL A 48 11.76 4.29 11.60
N SER A 49 12.13 4.63 12.82
CA SER A 49 11.24 5.21 13.81
C SER A 49 11.92 6.36 14.53
N ALA A 50 11.30 7.52 14.50
CA ALA A 50 11.77 8.74 15.14
C ALA A 50 10.62 9.50 15.79
N ASP A 51 9.52 8.82 16.07
CA ASP A 51 8.26 9.44 16.50
C ASP A 51 8.28 9.87 17.96
N SER A 52 9.11 9.24 18.80
CA SER A 52 9.18 9.48 20.24
C SER A 52 10.53 10.07 20.65
N ARG A 53 10.56 10.72 21.78
CA ARG A 53 11.81 11.17 22.42
C ARG A 53 12.60 10.01 22.99
N SER A 54 11.95 8.90 23.29
CA SER A 54 12.57 7.71 23.86
C SER A 54 13.12 6.81 22.78
N GLN A 55 14.42 6.56 22.82
CA GLN A 55 15.09 5.60 21.93
C GLN A 55 14.49 4.20 22.07
N HIS A 56 14.18 3.81 23.31
CA HIS A 56 13.57 2.51 23.61
C HIS A 56 12.20 2.33 22.95
N GLN A 57 11.34 3.36 23.07
CA GLN A 57 10.04 3.34 22.39
C GLN A 57 10.17 3.32 20.89
N ASN A 58 11.11 4.08 20.34
CA ASN A 58 11.38 4.08 18.90
C ASN A 58 11.85 2.71 18.42
N LYS A 59 12.70 2.05 19.19
CA LYS A 59 13.14 0.69 18.90
C LYS A 59 11.98 -0.29 18.87
N GLN A 60 11.09 -0.24 19.87
CA GLN A 60 9.90 -1.10 19.91
C GLN A 60 8.97 -0.83 18.73
N THR A 61 8.69 0.44 18.44
CA THR A 61 7.86 0.83 17.29
C THR A 61 8.48 0.35 15.96
N ALA A 62 9.78 0.48 15.83
CA ALA A 62 10.50 0.01 14.64
C ALA A 62 10.36 -1.50 14.45
N PHE A 63 10.50 -2.28 15.52
CA PHE A 63 10.29 -3.73 15.46
C PHE A 63 8.86 -4.12 15.10
N GLU A 64 7.87 -3.42 15.63
CA GLU A 64 6.47 -3.62 15.26
C GLU A 64 6.22 -3.35 13.77
N ARG A 65 6.76 -2.24 13.27
CA ARG A 65 6.66 -1.88 11.85
C ARG A 65 7.36 -2.92 10.96
N LEU A 66 8.52 -3.40 11.39
CA LEU A 66 9.25 -4.44 10.69
C LEU A 66 8.43 -5.74 10.63
N THR A 67 7.85 -6.15 11.75
CA THR A 67 7.00 -7.33 11.82
C THR A 67 5.82 -7.23 10.86
N ARG A 68 5.15 -6.08 10.80
CA ARG A 68 4.04 -5.84 9.87
C ARG A 68 4.49 -5.97 8.41
N ARG A 69 5.63 -5.40 8.08
CA ARG A 69 6.18 -5.50 6.71
C ARG A 69 6.55 -6.93 6.34
N LEU A 70 7.13 -7.67 7.26
CA LEU A 70 7.48 -9.07 7.03
C LEU A 70 6.24 -9.95 6.88
N ILE A 71 5.20 -9.70 7.66
CA ILE A 71 3.91 -10.38 7.50
C ILE A 71 3.33 -10.11 6.11
N ALA A 72 3.38 -8.86 5.66
CA ALA A 72 2.91 -8.50 4.33
C ALA A 72 3.71 -9.21 3.23
N LEU A 73 5.03 -9.35 3.40
CA LEU A 73 5.87 -10.08 2.45
C LEU A 73 5.61 -11.59 2.47
N ASN A 74 5.30 -12.15 3.65
CA ASN A 74 4.98 -13.57 3.79
C ASN A 74 3.59 -13.91 3.25
N THR A 75 2.70 -12.93 3.15
CA THR A 75 1.33 -13.13 2.69
C THR A 75 1.31 -13.19 1.17
N VAL A 76 0.92 -14.34 0.65
CA VAL A 76 0.73 -14.50 -0.80
C VAL A 76 -0.71 -14.13 -1.11
N PRO A 77 -0.96 -13.08 -1.89
CA PRO A 77 -2.33 -12.70 -2.24
C PRO A 77 -2.98 -13.79 -3.09
N ALA A 78 -4.23 -14.08 -2.79
CA ALA A 78 -5.00 -15.03 -3.58
C ALA A 78 -5.11 -14.55 -5.03
N ARG A 79 -5.00 -15.48 -5.97
CA ARG A 79 -5.15 -15.17 -7.38
C ARG A 79 -6.54 -14.57 -7.65
N ARG A 80 -6.56 -13.41 -8.27
CA ARG A 80 -7.82 -12.78 -8.61
C ARG A 80 -8.48 -13.55 -9.75
N ILE A 81 -9.68 -14.06 -9.46
CA ILE A 81 -10.48 -14.77 -10.45
C ILE A 81 -11.40 -13.75 -11.12
N PRO A 82 -11.32 -13.56 -12.45
CA PRO A 82 -12.19 -12.62 -13.13
C PRO A 82 -13.65 -13.08 -13.06
N THR A 83 -14.51 -12.20 -12.61
CA THR A 83 -15.93 -12.48 -12.52
C THR A 83 -16.59 -12.23 -13.87
N ARG A 84 -17.36 -13.20 -14.35
CA ARG A 84 -18.16 -13.01 -15.56
C ARG A 84 -19.34 -12.08 -15.27
N ARG A 85 -19.69 -11.28 -16.25
CA ARG A 85 -20.89 -10.46 -16.17
C ARG A 85 -22.12 -11.36 -16.14
N SER A 86 -23.07 -11.04 -15.27
CA SER A 86 -24.34 -11.74 -15.23
C SER A 86 -25.15 -11.46 -16.51
N ARG A 87 -26.08 -12.35 -16.82
CA ARG A 87 -27.00 -12.16 -17.96
C ARG A 87 -27.78 -10.86 -17.84
N ALA A 88 -28.26 -10.55 -16.65
CA ALA A 88 -29.00 -9.32 -16.37
C ALA A 88 -28.14 -8.06 -16.61
N ALA A 89 -26.85 -8.09 -16.24
CA ALA A 89 -25.95 -6.98 -16.49
C ALA A 89 -25.69 -6.77 -17.99
N LYS A 90 -25.56 -7.85 -18.75
CA LYS A 90 -25.40 -7.79 -20.21
C LYS A 90 -26.66 -7.21 -20.87
N GLU A 91 -27.83 -7.64 -20.45
CA GLU A 91 -29.11 -7.14 -20.96
C GLU A 91 -29.30 -5.64 -20.66
N ARG A 92 -28.93 -5.20 -19.48
CA ARG A 92 -28.96 -3.78 -19.11
C ARG A 92 -28.03 -2.95 -19.98
N ALA A 93 -26.81 -3.43 -20.20
CA ALA A 93 -25.82 -2.73 -21.04
C ALA A 93 -26.31 -2.63 -22.49
N LEU A 94 -26.90 -3.68 -23.02
CA LEU A 94 -27.49 -3.68 -24.37
C LEU A 94 -28.67 -2.73 -24.46
N ALA A 95 -29.55 -2.71 -23.46
CA ALA A 95 -30.69 -1.80 -23.41
C ALA A 95 -30.25 -0.33 -23.39
N GLU A 96 -29.22 0.00 -22.59
CA GLU A 96 -28.67 1.36 -22.58
C GLU A 96 -28.05 1.74 -23.92
N LYS A 97 -27.31 0.83 -24.51
CA LYS A 97 -26.70 1.04 -25.84
C LYS A 97 -27.77 1.32 -26.89
N LYS A 98 -28.84 0.54 -26.88
CA LYS A 98 -29.97 0.72 -27.79
C LYS A 98 -30.64 2.09 -27.59
N LYS A 99 -30.90 2.49 -26.35
CA LYS A 99 -31.47 3.82 -26.04
C LYS A 99 -30.59 4.96 -26.56
N ARG A 100 -29.29 4.84 -26.38
CA ARG A 100 -28.34 5.84 -26.88
C ARG A 100 -28.34 5.89 -28.42
N GLN A 101 -28.46 4.75 -29.05
CA GLN A 101 -28.55 4.67 -30.52
C GLN A 101 -29.83 5.35 -31.02
N GLU A 102 -30.98 5.08 -30.42
CA GLU A 102 -32.24 5.72 -30.75
C GLU A 102 -32.19 7.23 -30.58
N THR A 103 -31.56 7.70 -29.49
CA THR A 103 -31.35 9.14 -29.24
C THR A 103 -30.48 9.79 -30.33
N LYS A 104 -29.41 9.10 -30.74
CA LYS A 104 -28.55 9.59 -31.82
C LYS A 104 -29.28 9.64 -33.16
N ASP A 105 -30.08 8.62 -33.44
CA ASP A 105 -30.84 8.58 -34.70
C ASP A 105 -31.87 9.70 -34.78
N ARG A 106 -32.51 10.03 -33.66
CA ARG A 106 -33.43 11.17 -33.57
C ARG A 106 -32.75 12.52 -33.79
N ARG A 107 -31.46 12.64 -33.49
CA ARG A 107 -30.65 13.85 -33.65
C ARG A 107 -30.08 14.00 -35.05
N LYS A 108 -30.14 12.97 -35.87
CA LYS A 108 -29.66 13.07 -37.25
C LYS A 108 -30.50 14.06 -38.05
N PRO A 109 -29.87 14.90 -38.87
CA PRO A 109 -30.63 15.81 -39.71
C PRO A 109 -31.46 15.00 -40.69
N ILE A 110 -32.65 15.44 -40.91
CA ILE A 110 -33.52 14.85 -41.92
C ILE A 110 -32.96 15.28 -43.30
N ASN A 111 -32.50 14.33 -44.07
CA ASN A 111 -32.09 14.65 -45.44
C ASN A 111 -33.32 14.99 -46.25
N ALA A 112 -33.41 16.25 -46.60
CA ALA A 112 -34.49 16.75 -47.43
C ALA A 112 -34.25 16.48 -48.93
N GLU A 113 -33.33 15.62 -49.26
CA GLU A 113 -33.06 15.24 -50.63
C GLU A 113 -34.05 14.22 -51.14
N GLU A 114 -35.15 14.70 -51.44
CA GLU A 114 -36.13 13.86 -52.12
C GLU A 114 -36.36 14.40 -53.52
N PRO A 115 -35.86 13.76 -54.55
CA PRO A 115 -36.26 14.09 -55.92
C PRO A 115 -37.66 13.59 -56.19
#